data_9597a9a3f269d641e3e2b97feff14667
#
_entry.id   9597a9a3f269d641e3e2b97feff14667
#
_cell.length_a   1.000
_cell.length_b   1.000
_cell.length_c   1.000
_cell.angle_alpha   90.00
_cell.angle_beta   90.00
_cell.angle_gamma   90.00
#
_symmetry.space_group_name_H-M   'P 1'
#
loop_
_entity.id
_entity.type
_entity.pdbx_description
1 polymer ?
#
loop_
_entity_poly.entity_id
_entity_poly.type
_entity_poly.pdbx_seq_one_letter_code
_entity_poly.pdbx_strand_id
1 'polypeptide(L)'
;MTKHWLTAPIAAIAALAMGLTGAASAWADGDTADNKDANTVDVTAPQPLTVHAAQNMDGHTFTALRLAKITHATLSDNNQTIETVSLRTDDKLAQAIGKAAKTAGATDADIQADPMAWVAKTLTDSDISPWAGRLRDFVTALTADDTIAKTTGEPMTVHGQTATGTYTPGVYLIRDTSAGPASIPMLAATTIDGKNTADKRLGQVEWKAQGMPTPKKTLVSVGKASASGQTASVNIGEKLGYRVTETIPTTTGFSHYRLSMTDTLPAALDAPTVTAVTLDHQALKADQYQTTVTADPKTGTHTLTVTLGGKDGDALPIISDKAGQALAVDYSSALNIHAKRSEGTVNTAQIHYSDNPGDWNHTGTVDVPDPVTVYTGGLTVKKTDKAGKPLDGAHFQVTRDRDDNAQPLTFTKTADGYVFDPAGTTTDLETTNGTLEITGLVGRVTVKETVSPLTSLGILLPTTTLNLKADQTGATASIVELHRRTGLHHRCHRHLYP
;
A
#
# COMPACT_ATOMS: atom_id res chain seq x y z
N MET A 1 13.96 -28.35 -23.58
CA MET A 1 14.04 -28.15 -22.13
C MET A 1 12.62 -27.82 -21.65
N THR A 2 11.90 -28.81 -21.20
CA THR A 2 10.52 -28.76 -20.77
C THR A 2 10.47 -28.16 -19.37
N LYS A 3 9.85 -26.96 -19.25
CA LYS A 3 9.55 -26.35 -17.95
C LYS A 3 8.40 -27.12 -17.32
N HIS A 4 8.71 -27.89 -16.29
CA HIS A 4 7.69 -28.40 -15.38
C HIS A 4 7.11 -27.23 -14.58
N TRP A 5 5.90 -26.87 -14.86
CA TRP A 5 5.07 -26.06 -13.99
C TRP A 5 4.66 -26.96 -12.82
N LEU A 6 5.18 -26.67 -11.64
CA LEU A 6 4.67 -27.23 -10.40
C LEU A 6 3.30 -26.59 -10.15
N THR A 7 2.25 -27.27 -10.58
CA THR A 7 0.91 -27.04 -10.08
C THR A 7 0.91 -27.51 -8.63
N ALA A 8 0.98 -26.57 -7.70
CA ALA A 8 0.69 -26.85 -6.30
C ALA A 8 -0.76 -27.37 -6.22
N PRO A 9 -1.03 -28.48 -5.56
CA PRO A 9 -2.39 -28.99 -5.46
C PRO A 9 -3.22 -28.00 -4.62
N ILE A 10 -4.28 -27.48 -5.24
CA ILE A 10 -5.34 -26.75 -4.56
C ILE A 10 -6.12 -27.78 -3.74
N ALA A 11 -5.59 -28.14 -2.61
CA ALA A 11 -6.27 -29.03 -1.69
C ALA A 11 -6.36 -28.33 -0.36
N ALA A 12 -7.55 -27.85 -0.01
CA ALA A 12 -7.72 -27.76 1.40
C ALA A 12 -8.93 -27.00 1.95
N ILE A 13 -10.13 -27.30 1.53
CA ILE A 13 -11.27 -27.26 2.46
C ILE A 13 -11.92 -28.62 2.60
N ALA A 14 -11.31 -29.58 2.07
CA ALA A 14 -11.80 -30.94 1.95
C ALA A 14 -11.63 -31.80 3.21
N ALA A 15 -11.24 -31.26 4.34
CA ALA A 15 -10.98 -32.07 5.52
C ALA A 15 -12.23 -32.45 6.33
N LEU A 16 -13.42 -32.02 5.94
CA LEU A 16 -14.62 -32.31 6.73
C LEU A 16 -15.55 -33.39 6.19
N ALA A 17 -15.31 -33.89 4.97
CA ALA A 17 -16.05 -35.05 4.49
C ALA A 17 -15.52 -36.33 5.16
N MET A 18 -15.85 -36.52 6.40
CA MET A 18 -15.72 -37.80 7.05
C MET A 18 -16.83 -38.71 6.55
N GLY A 19 -16.49 -39.91 6.10
CA GLY A 19 -17.46 -40.93 5.70
C GLY A 19 -18.39 -41.28 6.88
N LEU A 20 -19.43 -40.51 7.03
CA LEU A 20 -20.53 -40.84 7.93
C LEU A 20 -21.50 -41.75 7.17
N THR A 21 -21.16 -43.01 7.09
CA THR A 21 -22.14 -44.01 6.73
C THR A 21 -23.16 -44.14 7.84
N GLY A 22 -24.40 -43.77 7.56
CA GLY A 22 -25.45 -43.61 8.53
C GLY A 22 -25.72 -44.88 9.35
N ALA A 23 -25.79 -44.65 10.63
CA ALA A 23 -26.73 -45.34 11.49
C ALA A 23 -27.34 -44.28 12.42
N ALA A 24 -28.54 -43.88 12.07
CA ALA A 24 -29.41 -43.28 13.08
C ALA A 24 -29.71 -44.37 14.08
N SER A 25 -29.08 -44.36 15.23
CA SER A 25 -29.51 -45.18 16.33
C SER A 25 -29.12 -44.52 17.68
N ALA A 26 -30.22 -44.19 18.35
CA ALA A 26 -30.36 -44.12 19.78
C ALA A 26 -29.27 -43.39 20.58
N TRP A 27 -29.59 -42.18 20.96
CA TRP A 27 -29.02 -41.54 22.12
C TRP A 27 -29.39 -42.37 23.36
N ALA A 28 -28.48 -43.19 23.81
CA ALA A 28 -28.54 -43.77 25.14
C ALA A 28 -27.56 -43.00 25.99
N ASP A 29 -28.14 -42.22 26.93
CA ASP A 29 -27.46 -41.75 28.11
C ASP A 29 -27.16 -42.98 28.95
N GLY A 30 -25.89 -43.30 29.13
CA GLY A 30 -25.50 -44.49 29.90
C GLY A 30 -23.98 -44.70 29.84
N ASP A 31 -23.33 -44.14 30.85
CA ASP A 31 -22.01 -44.54 31.27
C ASP A 31 -22.01 -46.04 31.61
N THR A 32 -21.55 -46.87 30.69
CA THR A 32 -21.16 -48.25 30.97
C THR A 32 -19.87 -48.59 30.22
N ALA A 33 -18.87 -48.72 31.03
CA ALA A 33 -17.56 -49.26 30.64
C ALA A 33 -17.70 -50.66 30.03
N ASP A 34 -16.71 -50.95 29.15
CA ASP A 34 -16.34 -52.27 28.62
C ASP A 34 -17.27 -52.90 27.56
N ASN A 35 -17.11 -52.35 26.33
CA ASN A 35 -17.02 -53.23 25.18
C ASN A 35 -16.09 -52.53 24.14
N LYS A 36 -14.76 -52.74 24.26
CA LYS A 36 -13.84 -52.35 23.22
C LYS A 36 -14.04 -53.28 22.03
N ASP A 37 -14.86 -52.92 21.10
CA ASP A 37 -14.84 -53.52 19.77
C ASP A 37 -13.40 -53.42 19.24
N ALA A 38 -12.90 -54.49 18.64
CA ALA A 38 -11.51 -54.64 18.22
C ALA A 38 -11.01 -53.52 17.27
N ASN A 39 -11.93 -52.69 16.74
CA ASN A 39 -11.67 -51.61 15.77
C ASN A 39 -11.88 -50.19 16.38
N THR A 40 -12.11 -50.03 17.69
CA THR A 40 -12.33 -48.74 18.33
C THR A 40 -11.01 -48.04 18.61
N VAL A 41 -10.94 -46.72 18.33
CA VAL A 41 -9.73 -45.91 18.49
C VAL A 41 -9.84 -45.03 19.73
N ASP A 42 -8.71 -44.78 20.39
CA ASP A 42 -8.65 -43.77 21.45
C ASP A 42 -8.85 -42.36 20.87
N VAL A 43 -9.95 -41.73 21.30
CA VAL A 43 -10.31 -40.36 20.92
C VAL A 43 -9.95 -39.34 22.02
N THR A 44 -9.22 -39.74 23.05
CA THR A 44 -8.87 -38.87 24.19
C THR A 44 -7.47 -38.28 24.09
N ALA A 45 -6.53 -39.00 23.45
CA ALA A 45 -5.15 -38.55 23.31
C ALA A 45 -5.05 -37.29 22.44
N PRO A 46 -4.39 -36.23 22.93
CA PRO A 46 -4.22 -35.00 22.16
C PRO A 46 -3.50 -35.22 20.82
N GLN A 47 -3.95 -34.54 19.79
CA GLN A 47 -3.47 -34.70 18.43
C GLN A 47 -2.95 -33.37 17.87
N PRO A 48 -1.91 -33.41 16.99
CA PRO A 48 -1.42 -32.20 16.36
C PRO A 48 -2.41 -31.65 15.34
N LEU A 49 -2.45 -30.31 15.26
CA LEU A 49 -3.17 -29.57 14.24
C LEU A 49 -2.21 -28.51 13.70
N THR A 50 -2.00 -28.50 12.39
CA THR A 50 -1.03 -27.62 11.72
C THR A 50 -1.69 -26.81 10.63
N VAL A 51 -1.40 -25.52 10.62
CA VAL A 51 -1.66 -24.64 9.50
C VAL A 51 -0.38 -24.52 8.69
N HIS A 52 -0.44 -24.75 7.40
CA HIS A 52 0.68 -24.57 6.47
C HIS A 52 0.46 -23.32 5.63
N ALA A 53 1.54 -22.66 5.23
CA ALA A 53 1.52 -21.50 4.36
C ALA A 53 2.56 -21.60 3.25
N ALA A 54 2.26 -21.00 2.10
CA ALA A 54 3.24 -20.81 1.03
C ALA A 54 4.24 -19.68 1.35
N GLN A 55 3.91 -18.80 2.29
CA GLN A 55 4.71 -17.64 2.70
C GLN A 55 4.95 -17.64 4.21
N ASN A 56 5.87 -16.81 4.67
CA ASN A 56 6.17 -16.66 6.10
C ASN A 56 4.96 -16.08 6.85
N MET A 57 4.62 -16.68 7.99
CA MET A 57 3.54 -16.28 8.90
C MET A 57 4.06 -15.59 10.18
N ASP A 58 5.36 -15.32 10.29
CA ASP A 58 5.91 -14.64 11.46
C ASP A 58 5.22 -13.28 11.66
N GLY A 59 4.83 -13.00 12.90
CA GLY A 59 4.01 -11.82 13.25
C GLY A 59 2.50 -12.06 13.22
N HIS A 60 2.03 -13.19 12.66
CA HIS A 60 0.63 -13.59 12.77
C HIS A 60 0.35 -14.35 14.07
N THR A 61 -0.90 -14.28 14.52
CA THR A 61 -1.37 -14.96 15.73
C THR A 61 -2.59 -15.80 15.38
N PHE A 62 -2.48 -17.11 15.56
CA PHE A 62 -3.56 -18.04 15.28
C PHE A 62 -4.16 -18.61 16.56
N THR A 63 -5.48 -18.80 16.54
CA THR A 63 -6.21 -19.49 17.60
C THR A 63 -7.10 -20.57 17.00
N ALA A 64 -7.24 -21.69 17.72
CA ALA A 64 -8.09 -22.82 17.38
C ALA A 64 -9.26 -22.91 18.38
N LEU A 65 -10.49 -22.65 17.94
CA LEU A 65 -11.71 -22.77 18.73
C LEU A 65 -12.39 -24.10 18.39
N ARG A 66 -12.53 -24.98 19.38
CA ARG A 66 -13.19 -26.26 19.19
C ARG A 66 -14.70 -26.06 19.01
N LEU A 67 -15.23 -26.51 17.87
CA LEU A 67 -16.67 -26.49 17.57
C LEU A 67 -17.38 -27.78 17.95
N ALA A 68 -16.67 -28.92 17.82
CA ALA A 68 -17.18 -30.23 18.23
C ALA A 68 -16.03 -31.14 18.68
N LYS A 69 -16.32 -32.02 19.62
CA LYS A 69 -15.41 -33.11 19.98
C LYS A 69 -15.74 -34.37 19.20
N ILE A 70 -14.71 -35.19 18.95
CA ILE A 70 -14.88 -36.55 18.45
C ILE A 70 -15.13 -37.42 19.67
N THR A 71 -16.26 -38.14 19.68
CA THR A 71 -16.70 -38.97 20.80
C THR A 71 -16.43 -40.44 20.57
N HIS A 72 -16.40 -40.86 19.30
CA HIS A 72 -16.16 -42.23 18.89
C HIS A 72 -15.55 -42.25 17.49
N ALA A 73 -14.66 -43.22 17.24
CA ALA A 73 -14.13 -43.49 15.92
C ALA A 73 -13.81 -44.97 15.77
N THR A 74 -14.03 -45.50 14.56
CA THR A 74 -13.65 -46.87 14.20
C THR A 74 -12.65 -46.87 13.08
N LEU A 75 -11.85 -47.93 13.03
CA LEU A 75 -10.89 -48.17 11.96
C LEU A 75 -11.50 -49.05 10.86
N SER A 76 -10.98 -48.88 9.66
CA SER A 76 -11.16 -49.81 8.54
C SER A 76 -10.60 -51.21 8.90
N ASP A 77 -11.01 -52.21 8.20
CA ASP A 77 -10.58 -53.62 8.43
C ASP A 77 -9.08 -53.83 8.46
N ASN A 78 -8.33 -53.02 7.75
CA ASN A 78 -6.85 -53.05 7.73
C ASN A 78 -6.18 -52.23 8.85
N ASN A 79 -6.95 -51.57 9.72
CA ASN A 79 -6.50 -50.70 10.81
C ASN A 79 -5.61 -49.53 10.38
N GLN A 80 -5.63 -49.14 9.12
CA GLN A 80 -4.77 -48.05 8.59
C GLN A 80 -5.46 -46.69 8.57
N THR A 81 -6.77 -46.66 8.40
CA THR A 81 -7.54 -45.45 8.22
C THR A 81 -8.77 -45.42 9.13
N ILE A 82 -9.25 -44.21 9.42
CA ILE A 82 -10.52 -44.01 10.12
C ILE A 82 -11.66 -44.29 9.14
N GLU A 83 -12.60 -45.11 9.54
CA GLU A 83 -13.77 -45.48 8.74
C GLU A 83 -15.02 -44.68 9.17
N THR A 84 -15.29 -44.59 10.48
CA THR A 84 -16.41 -43.83 11.02
C THR A 84 -15.99 -42.90 12.13
N VAL A 85 -16.72 -41.79 12.28
CA VAL A 85 -16.53 -40.81 13.35
C VAL A 85 -17.88 -40.33 13.87
N SER A 86 -18.01 -40.26 15.19
CA SER A 86 -19.13 -39.58 15.84
C SER A 86 -18.67 -38.24 16.42
N LEU A 87 -19.44 -37.20 16.13
CA LEU A 87 -19.19 -35.85 16.64
C LEU A 87 -20.25 -35.46 17.68
N ARG A 88 -19.82 -34.65 18.62
CA ARG A 88 -20.71 -33.90 19.51
C ARG A 88 -20.34 -32.44 19.46
N THR A 89 -21.30 -31.61 19.07
CA THR A 89 -21.17 -30.14 19.05
C THR A 89 -20.92 -29.62 20.46
N ASP A 90 -20.09 -28.59 20.60
CA ASP A 90 -19.87 -27.91 21.88
C ASP A 90 -21.18 -27.26 22.34
N ASP A 91 -21.63 -27.61 23.53
CA ASP A 91 -22.94 -27.19 24.06
C ASP A 91 -23.06 -25.65 24.18
N LYS A 92 -21.97 -24.96 24.46
CA LYS A 92 -21.93 -23.49 24.58
C LYS A 92 -22.05 -22.78 23.24
N LEU A 93 -21.61 -23.44 22.15
CA LEU A 93 -21.59 -22.89 20.82
C LEU A 93 -22.71 -23.43 19.93
N ALA A 94 -23.48 -24.42 20.43
CA ALA A 94 -24.47 -25.15 19.62
C ALA A 94 -25.53 -24.24 18.99
N GLN A 95 -25.95 -23.17 19.65
CA GLN A 95 -26.92 -22.23 19.09
C GLN A 95 -26.37 -21.45 17.94
N ALA A 96 -25.11 -20.91 18.06
CA ALA A 96 -24.44 -20.16 17.01
C ALA A 96 -24.13 -21.05 15.82
N ILE A 97 -23.63 -22.26 16.07
CA ILE A 97 -23.35 -23.27 15.06
C ILE A 97 -24.61 -23.68 14.29
N GLY A 98 -25.74 -23.94 15.05
CA GLY A 98 -27.01 -24.26 14.44
C GLY A 98 -27.56 -23.16 13.53
N LYS A 99 -27.45 -21.90 13.97
CA LYS A 99 -27.85 -20.75 13.15
C LYS A 99 -27.03 -20.65 11.88
N ALA A 100 -25.71 -20.83 11.96
CA ALA A 100 -24.82 -20.83 10.79
C ALA A 100 -25.11 -22.03 9.87
N ALA A 101 -25.40 -23.23 10.41
CA ALA A 101 -25.80 -24.39 9.66
C ALA A 101 -27.11 -24.15 8.89
N LYS A 102 -28.09 -23.45 9.46
CA LYS A 102 -29.31 -23.02 8.76
C LYS A 102 -29.00 -22.17 7.54
N THR A 103 -28.11 -21.20 7.66
CA THR A 103 -27.69 -20.36 6.52
C THR A 103 -27.10 -21.21 5.40
N ALA A 104 -26.42 -22.30 5.75
CA ALA A 104 -25.89 -23.26 4.80
C ALA A 104 -26.88 -24.35 4.33
N GLY A 105 -28.15 -24.27 4.78
CA GLY A 105 -29.24 -25.12 4.32
C GLY A 105 -29.58 -26.32 5.21
N ALA A 106 -29.19 -26.31 6.50
CA ALA A 106 -29.65 -27.31 7.46
C ALA A 106 -31.12 -27.10 7.83
N THR A 107 -31.83 -28.19 8.07
CA THR A 107 -33.18 -28.15 8.60
C THR A 107 -33.17 -28.08 10.13
N ASP A 108 -34.32 -27.77 10.74
CA ASP A 108 -34.46 -27.80 12.20
C ASP A 108 -34.18 -29.18 12.82
N ALA A 109 -34.55 -30.25 12.11
CA ALA A 109 -34.27 -31.62 12.51
C ALA A 109 -32.76 -31.95 12.51
N ASP A 110 -32.03 -31.45 11.53
CA ASP A 110 -30.57 -31.62 11.45
C ASP A 110 -29.86 -30.93 12.62
N ILE A 111 -30.31 -29.72 12.96
CA ILE A 111 -29.75 -28.95 14.07
C ILE A 111 -30.07 -29.58 15.40
N GLN A 112 -31.29 -30.09 15.54
CA GLN A 112 -31.73 -30.76 16.75
C GLN A 112 -30.98 -32.09 16.99
N ALA A 113 -30.60 -32.77 15.94
CA ALA A 113 -29.77 -33.97 16.02
C ALA A 113 -28.33 -33.66 16.48
N ASP A 114 -27.55 -32.97 15.69
CA ASP A 114 -26.25 -32.37 16.00
C ASP A 114 -25.79 -31.50 14.83
N PRO A 115 -25.67 -30.17 14.99
CA PRO A 115 -25.36 -29.30 13.87
C PRO A 115 -23.96 -29.51 13.27
N MET A 116 -22.93 -29.84 14.06
CA MET A 116 -21.60 -30.11 13.52
C MET A 116 -21.51 -31.48 12.84
N ALA A 117 -22.26 -32.48 13.29
CA ALA A 117 -22.38 -33.75 12.61
C ALA A 117 -23.03 -33.56 11.20
N TRP A 118 -24.06 -32.72 11.13
CA TRP A 118 -24.64 -32.34 9.84
C TRP A 118 -23.65 -31.61 8.94
N VAL A 119 -22.93 -30.61 9.46
CA VAL A 119 -21.89 -29.86 8.73
C VAL A 119 -20.84 -30.83 8.18
N ALA A 120 -20.29 -31.70 9.02
CA ALA A 120 -19.26 -32.64 8.63
C ALA A 120 -19.73 -33.66 7.56
N LYS A 121 -21.00 -34.03 7.60
CA LYS A 121 -21.60 -34.99 6.65
C LYS A 121 -22.00 -34.34 5.33
N THR A 122 -22.47 -33.08 5.36
CA THR A 122 -23.25 -32.51 4.25
C THR A 122 -22.48 -31.41 3.52
N LEU A 123 -21.63 -30.64 4.22
CA LEU A 123 -20.87 -29.55 3.63
C LEU A 123 -19.50 -30.06 3.11
N THR A 124 -19.55 -30.96 2.18
CA THR A 124 -18.41 -31.47 1.44
C THR A 124 -18.26 -30.62 0.21
N ASP A 125 -17.76 -29.39 0.37
CA ASP A 125 -17.52 -28.58 -0.80
C ASP A 125 -16.36 -29.16 -1.61
N SER A 126 -16.67 -29.41 -2.85
CA SER A 126 -15.70 -29.85 -3.81
C SER A 126 -14.66 -28.77 -4.08
N ASP A 127 -13.56 -29.18 -4.56
CA ASP A 127 -12.31 -28.54 -4.88
C ASP A 127 -12.39 -27.25 -5.73
N ILE A 128 -13.57 -26.76 -6.08
CA ILE A 128 -13.73 -25.72 -7.10
C ILE A 128 -13.50 -24.32 -6.53
N SER A 129 -13.79 -24.09 -5.27
CA SER A 129 -13.48 -22.81 -4.63
C SER A 129 -13.49 -22.90 -3.10
N PRO A 130 -12.36 -22.74 -2.45
CA PRO A 130 -12.30 -22.62 -0.99
C PRO A 130 -12.99 -21.37 -0.45
N TRP A 131 -13.50 -20.52 -1.29
CA TRP A 131 -14.01 -19.20 -0.98
C TRP A 131 -15.49 -19.04 -1.26
N ALA A 132 -16.09 -19.97 -1.98
CA ALA A 132 -17.50 -20.00 -2.31
C ALA A 132 -18.10 -21.36 -1.95
N GLY A 133 -19.42 -21.42 -1.90
CA GLY A 133 -20.17 -22.64 -1.59
C GLY A 133 -20.67 -22.71 -0.17
N ARG A 134 -21.46 -23.73 0.11
CA ARG A 134 -22.20 -23.87 1.37
C ARG A 134 -21.32 -23.94 2.61
N LEU A 135 -20.13 -24.55 2.51
CA LEU A 135 -19.17 -24.59 3.62
C LEU A 135 -18.63 -23.17 3.91
N ARG A 136 -18.36 -22.39 2.87
CA ARG A 136 -17.94 -20.98 3.05
C ARG A 136 -19.07 -20.16 3.66
N ASP A 137 -20.30 -20.31 3.20
CA ASP A 137 -21.48 -19.64 3.75
C ASP A 137 -21.64 -19.96 5.25
N PHE A 138 -21.46 -21.24 5.62
CA PHE A 138 -21.46 -21.68 7.01
C PHE A 138 -20.37 -20.96 7.84
N VAL A 139 -19.11 -20.99 7.37
CA VAL A 139 -18.00 -20.37 8.10
C VAL A 139 -18.17 -18.85 8.23
N THR A 140 -18.67 -18.20 7.18
CA THR A 140 -18.95 -16.74 7.20
C THR A 140 -20.05 -16.42 8.20
N ALA A 141 -21.17 -17.13 8.17
CA ALA A 141 -22.27 -16.94 9.14
C ALA A 141 -21.84 -17.27 10.57
N LEU A 142 -21.00 -18.29 10.75
CA LEU A 142 -20.47 -18.70 12.05
C LEU A 142 -19.59 -17.62 12.66
N THR A 143 -18.65 -17.08 11.87
CA THR A 143 -17.72 -16.07 12.36
C THR A 143 -18.35 -14.70 12.60
N ALA A 144 -19.46 -14.41 11.91
CA ALA A 144 -20.28 -13.22 12.15
C ALA A 144 -21.14 -13.29 13.43
N ASP A 145 -21.30 -14.46 14.05
CA ASP A 145 -22.06 -14.60 15.29
C ASP A 145 -21.27 -14.05 16.48
N ASP A 146 -21.92 -13.21 17.27
CA ASP A 146 -21.34 -12.54 18.44
C ASP A 146 -20.76 -13.52 19.48
N THR A 147 -21.35 -14.69 19.66
CA THR A 147 -20.86 -15.70 20.61
C THR A 147 -19.53 -16.26 20.11
N ILE A 148 -19.44 -16.58 18.84
CA ILE A 148 -18.20 -17.08 18.23
C ILE A 148 -17.13 -15.99 18.20
N ALA A 149 -17.48 -14.78 17.82
CA ALA A 149 -16.54 -13.65 17.75
C ALA A 149 -15.89 -13.35 19.12
N LYS A 150 -16.67 -13.45 20.21
CA LYS A 150 -16.21 -13.17 21.59
C LYS A 150 -15.57 -14.37 22.27
N THR A 151 -15.70 -15.59 21.72
CA THR A 151 -15.09 -16.77 22.33
C THR A 151 -13.63 -16.90 21.87
N THR A 152 -12.72 -16.90 22.84
CA THR A 152 -11.29 -17.08 22.59
C THR A 152 -10.99 -18.55 22.31
N GLY A 153 -10.28 -18.84 21.21
CA GLY A 153 -9.71 -20.16 20.92
C GLY A 153 -8.41 -20.38 21.67
N GLU A 154 -7.92 -21.61 21.69
CA GLU A 154 -6.60 -21.97 22.20
C GLU A 154 -5.51 -21.48 21.23
N PRO A 155 -4.38 -20.93 21.72
CA PRO A 155 -3.34 -20.38 20.86
C PRO A 155 -2.59 -21.47 20.08
N MET A 156 -2.12 -21.10 18.88
CA MET A 156 -1.17 -21.89 18.08
C MET A 156 0.20 -21.23 18.10
N THR A 157 1.26 -22.04 18.02
CA THR A 157 2.64 -21.55 17.92
C THR A 157 3.01 -21.36 16.46
N VAL A 158 3.39 -20.13 16.10
CA VAL A 158 3.82 -19.76 14.73
C VAL A 158 5.32 -19.89 14.61
N HIS A 159 5.80 -20.51 13.53
CA HIS A 159 7.20 -20.60 13.18
C HIS A 159 7.37 -20.70 11.66
N GLY A 160 7.88 -19.64 11.04
CA GLY A 160 8.10 -19.57 9.60
C GLY A 160 6.81 -19.82 8.81
N GLN A 161 6.72 -20.90 8.08
CA GLN A 161 5.57 -21.27 7.22
C GLN A 161 4.57 -22.20 7.91
N THR A 162 4.60 -22.34 9.24
CA THR A 162 3.68 -23.20 9.97
C THR A 162 3.16 -22.53 11.24
N ALA A 163 1.87 -22.81 11.57
CA ALA A 163 1.34 -22.58 12.91
C ALA A 163 0.83 -23.92 13.45
N THR A 164 1.26 -24.30 14.65
CA THR A 164 1.02 -25.63 15.22
C THR A 164 0.42 -25.55 16.62
N GLY A 165 -0.42 -26.51 16.94
CA GLY A 165 -0.94 -26.74 18.29
C GLY A 165 -1.28 -28.20 18.49
N THR A 166 -1.50 -28.62 19.74
CA THR A 166 -1.87 -29.99 20.12
C THR A 166 -3.17 -29.94 20.90
N TYR A 167 -4.20 -30.60 20.38
CA TYR A 167 -5.58 -30.47 20.85
C TYR A 167 -6.26 -31.83 21.00
N THR A 168 -7.28 -31.91 21.86
CA THR A 168 -8.12 -33.12 21.91
C THR A 168 -8.80 -33.35 20.57
N PRO A 169 -9.02 -34.63 20.16
CA PRO A 169 -9.68 -34.92 18.89
C PRO A 169 -11.01 -34.19 18.71
N GLY A 170 -11.12 -33.45 17.61
CA GLY A 170 -12.27 -32.60 17.37
C GLY A 170 -12.21 -31.84 16.05
N VAL A 171 -13.23 -31.03 15.83
CA VAL A 171 -13.31 -30.07 14.71
C VAL A 171 -13.12 -28.67 15.27
N TYR A 172 -12.22 -27.92 14.64
CA TYR A 172 -11.77 -26.60 15.08
C TYR A 172 -11.99 -25.54 14.05
N LEU A 173 -12.43 -24.36 14.49
CA LEU A 173 -12.37 -23.12 13.74
C LEU A 173 -11.03 -22.45 14.06
N ILE A 174 -10.19 -22.32 13.04
CA ILE A 174 -8.90 -21.65 13.15
C ILE A 174 -9.06 -20.22 12.64
N ARG A 175 -8.65 -19.26 13.46
CA ARG A 175 -8.71 -17.82 13.16
C ARG A 175 -7.34 -17.20 13.31
N ASP A 176 -7.00 -16.36 12.36
CA ASP A 176 -5.93 -15.39 12.48
C ASP A 176 -6.47 -14.19 13.27
N THR A 177 -5.87 -13.89 14.40
CA THR A 177 -6.28 -12.81 15.32
C THR A 177 -5.26 -11.68 15.36
N SER A 178 -4.29 -11.67 14.44
CA SER A 178 -3.31 -10.59 14.31
C SER A 178 -3.96 -9.28 13.88
N ALA A 179 -3.31 -8.17 14.21
CA ALA A 179 -3.67 -6.87 13.66
C ALA A 179 -3.23 -6.80 12.19
N GLY A 180 -4.16 -6.53 11.30
CA GLY A 180 -3.91 -6.48 9.85
C GLY A 180 -5.03 -7.13 9.05
N PRO A 181 -4.88 -7.32 7.74
CA PRO A 181 -5.88 -7.99 6.95
C PRO A 181 -6.05 -9.41 7.47
N ALA A 182 -7.24 -9.70 7.99
CA ALA A 182 -7.57 -10.98 8.55
C ALA A 182 -7.49 -12.05 7.47
N SER A 183 -6.76 -13.13 7.75
CA SER A 183 -6.86 -14.32 6.94
C SER A 183 -8.25 -14.95 7.10
N ILE A 184 -8.68 -15.68 6.06
CA ILE A 184 -9.99 -16.30 6.08
C ILE A 184 -10.01 -17.41 7.13
N PRO A 185 -11.02 -17.43 8.01
CA PRO A 185 -11.17 -18.48 9.01
C PRO A 185 -11.28 -19.86 8.35
N MET A 186 -10.60 -20.83 8.93
CA MET A 186 -10.46 -22.18 8.39
C MET A 186 -11.13 -23.20 9.31
N LEU A 187 -11.70 -24.25 8.76
CA LEU A 187 -12.15 -25.41 9.52
C LEU A 187 -11.15 -26.56 9.31
N ALA A 188 -10.77 -27.20 10.40
CA ALA A 188 -9.94 -28.38 10.35
C ALA A 188 -10.33 -29.39 11.44
N ALA A 189 -10.24 -30.67 11.11
CA ALA A 189 -10.33 -31.74 12.10
C ALA A 189 -8.92 -32.22 12.47
N THR A 190 -8.70 -32.57 13.74
CA THR A 190 -7.46 -33.23 14.14
C THR A 190 -7.37 -34.65 13.56
N THR A 191 -6.18 -35.20 13.50
CA THR A 191 -6.03 -36.68 13.38
C THR A 191 -6.69 -37.37 14.58
N ILE A 192 -6.89 -38.67 14.48
CA ILE A 192 -7.37 -39.52 15.56
C ILE A 192 -6.35 -40.64 15.70
N ASP A 193 -5.65 -40.71 16.83
CA ASP A 193 -4.53 -41.62 17.06
C ASP A 193 -3.49 -41.60 15.90
N GLY A 194 -3.19 -40.39 15.41
CA GLY A 194 -2.26 -40.19 14.28
C GLY A 194 -2.81 -40.63 12.90
N LYS A 195 -4.04 -41.12 12.82
CA LYS A 195 -4.61 -41.67 11.59
C LYS A 195 -5.48 -40.67 10.86
N ASN A 196 -5.58 -40.87 9.55
CA ASN A 196 -6.42 -40.13 8.60
C ASN A 196 -7.62 -40.96 8.15
N THR A 197 -8.59 -40.34 7.50
CA THR A 197 -9.59 -41.11 6.73
C THR A 197 -8.99 -41.57 5.40
N ALA A 198 -9.64 -42.50 4.71
CA ALA A 198 -9.17 -43.02 3.41
C ALA A 198 -9.00 -41.90 2.36
N ASP A 199 -9.89 -40.91 2.36
CA ASP A 199 -9.97 -39.88 1.32
C ASP A 199 -9.37 -38.54 1.74
N LYS A 200 -9.10 -38.31 3.03
CA LYS A 200 -8.73 -37.00 3.53
C LYS A 200 -7.57 -37.05 4.52
N ARG A 201 -6.69 -36.07 4.42
CA ARG A 201 -5.68 -35.78 5.43
C ARG A 201 -6.29 -34.93 6.54
N LEU A 202 -6.21 -35.44 7.76
CA LEU A 202 -6.62 -34.75 8.98
C LEU A 202 -5.40 -34.07 9.64
N GLY A 203 -5.63 -33.21 10.60
CA GLY A 203 -4.59 -32.56 11.37
C GLY A 203 -3.81 -31.47 10.65
N GLN A 204 -4.24 -31.06 9.45
CA GLN A 204 -3.58 -30.00 8.69
C GLN A 204 -4.53 -29.20 7.81
N VAL A 205 -4.23 -27.94 7.59
CA VAL A 205 -4.97 -27.03 6.72
C VAL A 205 -4.03 -26.00 6.12
N GLU A 206 -4.31 -25.55 4.91
CA GLU A 206 -3.55 -24.49 4.25
C GLU A 206 -4.05 -23.11 4.68
N TRP A 207 -3.12 -22.25 5.08
CA TRP A 207 -3.42 -20.86 5.39
C TRP A 207 -3.81 -20.10 4.13
N LYS A 208 -4.92 -19.43 4.23
CA LYS A 208 -5.48 -18.64 3.15
C LYS A 208 -5.33 -17.16 3.48
N ALA A 209 -4.08 -16.71 3.46
CA ALA A 209 -3.79 -15.29 3.53
C ALA A 209 -4.34 -14.60 2.28
N GLN A 210 -5.01 -13.50 2.50
CA GLN A 210 -5.20 -12.54 1.43
C GLN A 210 -3.86 -11.84 1.21
N GLY A 211 -3.30 -11.95 0.00
CA GLY A 211 -2.12 -11.19 -0.34
C GLY A 211 -2.42 -9.71 -0.18
N MET A 212 -1.61 -9.00 0.59
CA MET A 212 -1.66 -7.54 0.62
C MET A 212 -0.96 -7.00 -0.61
N PRO A 213 -1.46 -5.92 -1.22
CA PRO A 213 -0.67 -5.16 -2.18
C PRO A 213 0.65 -4.71 -1.54
N THR A 214 1.72 -4.71 -2.33
CA THR A 214 3.04 -4.20 -1.91
C THR A 214 3.37 -2.97 -2.75
N PRO A 215 2.82 -1.80 -2.39
CA PRO A 215 2.95 -0.62 -3.22
C PRO A 215 4.34 0.02 -3.11
N LYS A 216 4.77 0.62 -4.22
CA LYS A 216 5.97 1.43 -4.31
C LYS A 216 5.70 2.67 -5.14
N LYS A 217 6.21 3.83 -4.71
CA LYS A 217 6.14 5.08 -5.46
C LYS A 217 7.53 5.53 -5.89
N THR A 218 7.65 6.02 -7.09
CA THR A 218 8.92 6.55 -7.63
C THR A 218 8.69 7.77 -8.50
N LEU A 219 9.68 8.66 -8.54
CA LEU A 219 9.77 9.70 -9.54
C LEU A 219 10.40 9.10 -10.80
N VAL A 220 9.75 9.27 -11.96
CA VAL A 220 10.22 8.70 -13.24
C VAL A 220 10.70 9.75 -14.23
N SER A 221 10.34 11.02 -14.03
CA SER A 221 10.88 12.12 -14.82
C SER A 221 10.85 13.45 -14.08
N VAL A 222 11.79 14.34 -14.42
CA VAL A 222 11.84 15.77 -14.07
C VAL A 222 12.05 16.55 -15.36
N GLY A 223 11.06 17.36 -15.74
CA GLY A 223 11.05 18.00 -17.06
C GLY A 223 11.09 16.96 -18.18
N LYS A 224 12.11 17.05 -19.03
CA LYS A 224 12.37 16.10 -20.12
C LYS A 224 13.36 14.98 -19.74
N ALA A 225 13.99 15.08 -18.58
CA ALA A 225 14.97 14.09 -18.13
C ALA A 225 14.30 12.92 -17.41
N SER A 226 14.77 11.70 -17.68
CA SER A 226 14.40 10.53 -16.87
C SER A 226 14.96 10.69 -15.47
N ALA A 227 14.17 10.27 -14.49
CA ALA A 227 14.55 10.23 -13.08
C ALA A 227 14.27 8.83 -12.50
N SER A 228 14.90 8.52 -11.39
CA SER A 228 14.63 7.29 -10.64
C SER A 228 14.91 7.56 -9.16
N GLY A 229 13.97 7.22 -8.30
CA GLY A 229 14.14 7.37 -6.85
C GLY A 229 13.03 8.17 -6.19
N GLN A 230 13.28 8.57 -4.95
CA GLN A 230 12.33 9.25 -4.07
C GLN A 230 12.60 10.74 -3.91
N THR A 231 13.72 11.26 -4.42
CA THR A 231 14.06 12.68 -4.21
C THR A 231 14.59 13.33 -5.50
N ALA A 232 14.28 14.60 -5.68
CA ALA A 232 14.85 15.42 -6.77
C ALA A 232 14.94 16.90 -6.39
N SER A 233 15.85 17.61 -7.08
CA SER A 233 15.96 19.07 -7.09
C SER A 233 15.27 19.61 -8.32
N VAL A 234 14.32 20.54 -8.14
CA VAL A 234 13.34 20.91 -9.17
C VAL A 234 13.14 22.43 -9.20
N ASN A 235 13.01 23.00 -10.39
CA ASN A 235 12.54 24.37 -10.55
C ASN A 235 11.01 24.42 -10.51
N ILE A 236 10.45 25.53 -10.04
CA ILE A 236 9.02 25.78 -10.22
C ILE A 236 8.67 25.75 -11.71
N GLY A 237 7.49 25.23 -12.05
CA GLY A 237 7.02 25.02 -13.41
C GLY A 237 7.53 23.75 -14.09
N GLU A 238 8.50 23.02 -13.51
CA GLU A 238 8.94 21.76 -14.05
C GLU A 238 7.92 20.64 -13.84
N LYS A 239 7.61 19.94 -14.92
CA LYS A 239 6.71 18.79 -14.92
C LYS A 239 7.41 17.59 -14.31
N LEU A 240 6.75 16.94 -13.37
CA LEU A 240 7.20 15.76 -12.64
C LEU A 240 6.39 14.56 -13.08
N GLY A 241 7.04 13.46 -13.39
CA GLY A 241 6.40 12.18 -13.66
C GLY A 241 6.53 11.26 -12.45
N TYR A 242 5.41 10.73 -12.00
CA TYR A 242 5.33 9.78 -10.90
C TYR A 242 4.84 8.43 -11.39
N ARG A 243 5.31 7.37 -10.76
CA ARG A 243 4.81 6.01 -10.92
C ARG A 243 4.51 5.41 -9.57
N VAL A 244 3.29 4.92 -9.39
CA VAL A 244 2.91 4.03 -8.28
C VAL A 244 2.77 2.63 -8.85
N THR A 245 3.46 1.67 -8.28
CA THR A 245 3.34 0.25 -8.64
C THR A 245 2.84 -0.53 -7.44
N GLU A 246 2.08 -1.58 -7.70
CA GLU A 246 1.69 -2.56 -6.70
C GLU A 246 1.67 -3.96 -7.30
N THR A 247 1.72 -4.97 -6.45
CA THR A 247 1.55 -6.36 -6.88
C THR A 247 0.09 -6.76 -6.72
N ILE A 248 -0.51 -7.30 -7.77
CA ILE A 248 -1.89 -7.78 -7.74
C ILE A 248 -2.01 -8.87 -6.67
N PRO A 249 -2.89 -8.71 -5.68
CA PRO A 249 -3.10 -9.71 -4.64
C PRO A 249 -3.86 -10.93 -5.18
N THR A 250 -3.89 -12.00 -4.40
CA THR A 250 -4.72 -13.15 -4.68
C THR A 250 -6.20 -12.76 -4.53
N THR A 251 -6.98 -12.92 -5.57
CA THR A 251 -8.42 -12.62 -5.60
C THR A 251 -9.30 -13.87 -5.53
N THR A 252 -8.71 -15.02 -5.26
CA THR A 252 -9.45 -16.29 -5.15
C THR A 252 -10.51 -16.18 -4.07
N GLY A 253 -11.77 -16.48 -4.43
CA GLY A 253 -12.91 -16.44 -3.53
C GLY A 253 -13.74 -15.17 -3.54
N PHE A 254 -13.28 -14.16 -4.20
CA PHE A 254 -14.08 -12.97 -4.45
C PHE A 254 -14.98 -13.16 -5.66
N SER A 255 -16.24 -12.80 -5.56
CA SER A 255 -17.16 -12.65 -6.69
C SER A 255 -17.03 -11.29 -7.37
N HIS A 256 -16.53 -10.29 -6.64
CA HIS A 256 -16.20 -8.94 -7.06
C HIS A 256 -14.98 -8.46 -6.28
N TYR A 257 -14.19 -7.56 -6.82
CA TYR A 257 -12.99 -7.05 -6.14
C TYR A 257 -12.82 -5.56 -6.39
N ARG A 258 -12.61 -4.80 -5.34
CA ARG A 258 -12.26 -3.38 -5.42
C ARG A 258 -10.76 -3.21 -5.28
N LEU A 259 -10.15 -2.48 -6.22
CA LEU A 259 -8.74 -2.12 -6.17
C LEU A 259 -8.60 -0.69 -6.67
N SER A 260 -8.11 0.21 -5.81
CA SER A 260 -7.91 1.61 -6.18
C SER A 260 -6.67 2.19 -5.51
N MET A 261 -6.07 3.15 -6.18
CA MET A 261 -5.01 4.00 -5.67
C MET A 261 -5.58 5.39 -5.36
N THR A 262 -5.23 5.94 -4.22
CA THR A 262 -5.40 7.37 -3.92
C THR A 262 -4.04 8.03 -3.70
N ASP A 263 -3.92 9.27 -4.18
CA ASP A 263 -2.71 10.07 -4.05
C ASP A 263 -3.09 11.51 -3.71
N THR A 264 -2.65 11.99 -2.56
CA THR A 264 -2.94 13.35 -2.11
C THR A 264 -1.74 14.24 -2.31
N LEU A 265 -1.82 15.08 -3.35
CA LEU A 265 -0.78 16.03 -3.71
C LEU A 265 -0.92 17.30 -2.87
N PRO A 266 0.15 17.80 -2.24
CA PRO A 266 0.13 19.06 -1.50
C PRO A 266 -0.09 20.26 -2.43
N ALA A 267 -0.51 21.40 -1.87
CA ALA A 267 -0.80 22.64 -2.62
C ALA A 267 0.37 23.12 -3.51
N ALA A 268 1.59 22.73 -3.20
CA ALA A 268 2.78 23.04 -3.99
C ALA A 268 2.89 22.23 -5.29
N LEU A 269 1.97 21.29 -5.53
CA LEU A 269 1.87 20.53 -6.79
C LEU A 269 0.55 20.84 -7.49
N ASP A 270 0.64 21.02 -8.80
CA ASP A 270 -0.56 21.23 -9.63
C ASP A 270 -1.45 19.99 -9.68
N ALA A 271 -2.68 20.16 -10.17
CA ALA A 271 -3.60 19.05 -10.36
C ALA A 271 -2.95 17.94 -11.22
N PRO A 272 -2.98 16.68 -10.76
CA PRO A 272 -2.34 15.57 -11.46
C PRO A 272 -3.12 15.17 -12.73
N THR A 273 -2.37 14.60 -13.69
CA THR A 273 -2.92 14.03 -14.91
C THR A 273 -2.39 12.62 -15.08
N VAL A 274 -3.27 11.61 -15.10
CA VAL A 274 -2.88 10.22 -15.38
C VAL A 274 -2.41 10.10 -16.82
N THR A 275 -1.25 9.48 -17.02
CA THR A 275 -0.63 9.30 -18.34
C THR A 275 -0.71 7.87 -18.84
N ALA A 276 -0.70 6.89 -17.95
CA ALA A 276 -0.89 5.48 -18.27
C ALA A 276 -1.32 4.68 -17.03
N VAL A 277 -2.10 3.61 -17.26
CA VAL A 277 -2.33 2.53 -16.29
C VAL A 277 -1.95 1.24 -17.00
N THR A 278 -1.04 0.46 -16.42
CA THR A 278 -0.52 -0.76 -17.05
C THR A 278 -0.61 -1.94 -16.10
N LEU A 279 -0.93 -3.11 -16.62
CA LEU A 279 -0.88 -4.38 -15.91
C LEU A 279 0.10 -5.31 -16.64
N ASP A 280 1.10 -5.80 -15.95
CA ASP A 280 2.20 -6.60 -16.52
C ASP A 280 2.79 -5.95 -17.79
N HIS A 281 3.08 -4.65 -17.71
CA HIS A 281 3.60 -3.82 -18.80
C HIS A 281 2.65 -3.61 -20.01
N GLN A 282 1.42 -4.14 -19.94
CA GLN A 282 0.40 -3.92 -20.97
C GLN A 282 -0.52 -2.76 -20.56
N ALA A 283 -0.72 -1.80 -21.45
CA ALA A 283 -1.61 -0.68 -21.17
C ALA A 283 -3.07 -1.14 -21.05
N LEU A 284 -3.72 -0.74 -19.99
CA LEU A 284 -5.17 -0.92 -19.82
C LEU A 284 -5.92 0.07 -20.71
N LYS A 285 -7.07 -0.36 -21.21
CA LYS A 285 -7.98 0.49 -21.98
C LYS A 285 -8.71 1.47 -21.07
N ALA A 286 -9.18 2.57 -21.63
CA ALA A 286 -9.86 3.62 -20.87
C ALA A 286 -11.18 3.17 -20.19
N ASP A 287 -11.78 2.06 -20.64
CA ASP A 287 -12.98 1.47 -20.05
C ASP A 287 -12.66 0.46 -18.90
N GLN A 288 -11.39 0.16 -18.67
CA GLN A 288 -10.94 -0.78 -17.64
C GLN A 288 -10.54 -0.09 -16.32
N TYR A 289 -10.53 1.23 -16.27
CA TYR A 289 -10.27 1.98 -15.05
C TYR A 289 -10.99 3.33 -15.07
N GLN A 290 -11.16 3.91 -13.91
CA GLN A 290 -11.71 5.26 -13.73
C GLN A 290 -10.69 6.15 -13.03
N THR A 291 -10.71 7.44 -13.39
CA THR A 291 -9.86 8.45 -12.74
C THR A 291 -10.71 9.61 -12.26
N THR A 292 -10.47 10.06 -11.05
CA THR A 292 -11.05 11.29 -10.50
C THR A 292 -9.96 12.15 -9.87
N VAL A 293 -10.09 13.47 -10.05
CA VAL A 293 -9.24 14.44 -9.35
C VAL A 293 -10.16 15.40 -8.62
N THR A 294 -9.99 15.49 -7.31
CA THR A 294 -10.72 16.42 -6.46
C THR A 294 -9.77 17.45 -5.88
N ALA A 295 -10.21 18.70 -5.77
CA ALA A 295 -9.44 19.76 -5.11
C ALA A 295 -10.12 20.13 -3.79
N ASP A 296 -9.33 20.31 -2.74
CA ASP A 296 -9.80 20.91 -1.50
C ASP A 296 -9.49 22.42 -1.54
N PRO A 297 -10.50 23.29 -1.66
CA PRO A 297 -10.30 24.74 -1.77
C PRO A 297 -9.75 25.38 -0.49
N LYS A 298 -9.79 24.69 0.66
CA LYS A 298 -9.27 25.19 1.94
C LYS A 298 -7.78 24.95 2.08
N THR A 299 -7.31 23.79 1.65
CA THR A 299 -5.89 23.38 1.77
C THR A 299 -5.11 23.56 0.48
N GLY A 300 -5.79 23.72 -0.67
CA GLY A 300 -5.17 23.73 -2.00
C GLY A 300 -4.65 22.38 -2.45
N THR A 301 -4.93 21.29 -1.71
CA THR A 301 -4.50 19.95 -2.06
C THR A 301 -5.35 19.35 -3.18
N HIS A 302 -4.75 18.43 -3.94
CA HIS A 302 -5.45 17.66 -4.95
C HIS A 302 -5.40 16.17 -4.59
N THR A 303 -6.53 15.47 -4.66
CA THR A 303 -6.56 14.02 -4.49
C THR A 303 -6.87 13.36 -5.83
N LEU A 304 -5.91 12.59 -6.33
CA LEU A 304 -6.08 11.69 -7.46
C LEU A 304 -6.59 10.34 -6.94
N THR A 305 -7.66 9.84 -7.54
CA THR A 305 -8.11 8.46 -7.33
C THR A 305 -8.13 7.75 -8.67
N VAL A 306 -7.49 6.58 -8.73
CA VAL A 306 -7.53 5.65 -9.87
C VAL A 306 -8.15 4.36 -9.38
N THR A 307 -9.32 3.99 -9.92
CA THR A 307 -10.05 2.77 -9.55
C THR A 307 -10.02 1.81 -10.73
N LEU A 308 -9.53 0.58 -10.52
CA LEU A 308 -9.63 -0.49 -11.52
C LEU A 308 -11.08 -0.94 -11.66
N GLY A 309 -11.40 -1.43 -12.85
CA GLY A 309 -12.75 -1.82 -13.21
C GLY A 309 -13.48 -0.76 -13.99
N GLY A 310 -14.50 -1.21 -14.72
CA GLY A 310 -15.37 -0.33 -15.47
C GLY A 310 -16.24 0.55 -14.55
N LYS A 311 -17.42 0.93 -15.04
CA LYS A 311 -18.33 1.87 -14.35
C LYS A 311 -18.66 1.45 -12.90
N ASP A 312 -18.66 0.17 -12.60
CA ASP A 312 -19.00 -0.36 -11.27
C ASP A 312 -17.80 -0.45 -10.32
N GLY A 313 -16.58 -0.20 -10.82
CA GLY A 313 -15.34 -0.29 -10.04
C GLY A 313 -14.99 -1.71 -9.61
N ASP A 314 -15.49 -2.71 -10.33
CA ASP A 314 -15.13 -4.12 -10.12
C ASP A 314 -13.87 -4.47 -10.92
N ALA A 315 -12.79 -4.67 -10.20
CA ALA A 315 -11.49 -5.01 -10.77
C ALA A 315 -11.37 -6.50 -11.15
N LEU A 316 -12.21 -7.37 -10.58
CA LEU A 316 -12.06 -8.81 -10.69
C LEU A 316 -11.97 -9.33 -12.15
N PRO A 317 -12.78 -8.84 -13.10
CA PRO A 317 -12.69 -9.28 -14.51
C PRO A 317 -11.33 -9.00 -15.17
N ILE A 318 -10.54 -8.07 -14.57
CA ILE A 318 -9.25 -7.64 -15.11
C ILE A 318 -8.10 -8.39 -14.43
N ILE A 319 -8.24 -8.72 -13.12
CA ILE A 319 -7.14 -9.19 -12.29
C ILE A 319 -7.28 -10.62 -11.76
N SER A 320 -8.37 -11.34 -12.04
CA SER A 320 -8.69 -12.64 -11.42
C SER A 320 -7.62 -13.72 -11.60
N ASP A 321 -6.88 -13.69 -12.70
CA ASP A 321 -5.80 -14.63 -13.05
C ASP A 321 -4.41 -13.97 -13.04
N LYS A 322 -4.29 -12.78 -12.43
CA LYS A 322 -3.11 -11.91 -12.49
C LYS A 322 -2.37 -11.78 -11.16
N ALA A 323 -2.69 -12.62 -10.17
CA ALA A 323 -2.00 -12.59 -8.88
C ALA A 323 -0.46 -12.63 -9.04
N GLY A 324 0.24 -11.74 -8.35
CA GLY A 324 1.68 -11.57 -8.45
C GLY A 324 2.17 -10.71 -9.62
N GLN A 325 1.30 -10.31 -10.56
CA GLN A 325 1.67 -9.38 -11.62
C GLN A 325 1.69 -7.93 -11.11
N ALA A 326 2.49 -7.08 -11.76
CA ALA A 326 2.61 -5.68 -11.39
C ALA A 326 1.55 -4.81 -12.08
N LEU A 327 0.77 -4.09 -11.27
CA LEU A 327 -0.03 -2.95 -11.70
C LEU A 327 0.80 -1.68 -11.55
N ALA A 328 0.79 -0.80 -12.55
CA ALA A 328 1.43 0.51 -12.44
C ALA A 328 0.50 1.62 -12.90
N VAL A 329 0.48 2.70 -12.14
CA VAL A 329 -0.21 3.96 -12.46
C VAL A 329 0.84 5.03 -12.65
N ASP A 330 0.91 5.58 -13.87
CA ASP A 330 1.75 6.71 -14.23
C ASP A 330 0.91 7.98 -14.28
N TYR A 331 1.38 9.02 -13.64
CA TYR A 331 0.75 10.34 -13.70
C TYR A 331 1.79 11.45 -13.63
N SER A 332 1.40 12.65 -13.97
CA SER A 332 2.28 13.82 -13.91
C SER A 332 1.61 14.99 -13.19
N SER A 333 2.43 15.82 -12.57
CA SER A 333 2.06 17.10 -11.97
C SER A 333 3.22 18.08 -12.18
N ALA A 334 3.07 19.37 -11.87
CA ALA A 334 4.16 20.33 -11.88
C ALA A 334 4.33 20.97 -10.50
N LEU A 335 5.59 21.31 -10.16
CA LEU A 335 5.86 22.11 -8.98
C LEU A 335 5.41 23.55 -9.23
N ASN A 336 4.64 24.15 -8.33
CA ASN A 336 4.07 25.48 -8.51
C ASN A 336 4.60 26.52 -7.50
N ILE A 337 4.10 27.74 -7.59
CA ILE A 337 4.57 28.90 -6.80
C ILE A 337 4.34 28.79 -5.28
N HIS A 338 3.58 27.79 -4.81
CA HIS A 338 3.40 27.53 -3.38
C HIS A 338 4.54 26.68 -2.78
N ALA A 339 5.45 26.18 -3.62
CA ALA A 339 6.62 25.47 -3.13
C ALA A 339 7.58 26.42 -2.38
N LYS A 340 7.99 26.00 -1.19
CA LYS A 340 8.87 26.78 -0.36
C LYS A 340 10.33 26.36 -0.53
N ARG A 341 11.20 27.34 -0.47
CA ARG A 341 12.65 27.12 -0.49
C ARG A 341 13.06 26.25 0.69
N SER A 342 13.84 25.23 0.42
CA SER A 342 14.45 24.33 1.42
C SER A 342 13.47 23.46 2.21
N GLU A 343 12.17 23.58 1.96
CA GLU A 343 11.17 22.65 2.46
C GLU A 343 10.89 21.59 1.40
N GLY A 344 10.83 20.33 1.83
CA GLY A 344 10.47 19.23 0.93
C GLY A 344 8.98 19.25 0.60
N THR A 345 8.65 19.21 -0.69
CA THR A 345 7.29 18.94 -1.16
C THR A 345 7.10 17.43 -1.21
N VAL A 346 6.39 16.89 -0.21
CA VAL A 346 6.19 15.44 -0.01
C VAL A 346 4.92 15.00 -0.69
N ASN A 347 5.01 13.93 -1.49
CA ASN A 347 3.91 13.32 -2.20
C ASN A 347 3.78 11.84 -1.84
N THR A 348 2.67 11.45 -1.19
CA THR A 348 2.37 10.10 -0.71
C THR A 348 1.23 9.48 -1.51
N ALA A 349 1.07 8.14 -1.41
CA ALA A 349 -0.07 7.44 -1.99
C ALA A 349 -0.52 6.28 -1.09
N GLN A 350 -1.74 5.81 -1.33
CA GLN A 350 -2.36 4.69 -0.64
C GLN A 350 -3.02 3.75 -1.66
N ILE A 351 -3.03 2.46 -1.35
CA ILE A 351 -3.78 1.45 -2.08
C ILE A 351 -4.95 0.98 -1.22
N HIS A 352 -6.13 0.94 -1.81
CA HIS A 352 -7.33 0.39 -1.20
C HIS A 352 -7.72 -0.88 -1.95
N TYR A 353 -7.99 -1.96 -1.22
CA TYR A 353 -8.25 -3.27 -1.82
C TYR A 353 -9.33 -4.01 -1.02
N SER A 354 -10.15 -4.83 -1.70
CA SER A 354 -11.13 -5.67 -1.00
C SER A 354 -10.41 -6.70 -0.12
N ASP A 355 -10.74 -6.73 1.15
CA ASP A 355 -10.15 -7.62 2.15
C ASP A 355 -11.17 -8.60 2.76
N ASN A 356 -12.44 -8.55 2.34
CA ASN A 356 -13.49 -9.44 2.78
C ASN A 356 -14.27 -10.03 1.58
N PRO A 357 -14.14 -11.33 1.27
CA PRO A 357 -14.90 -11.96 0.20
C PRO A 357 -16.42 -11.92 0.38
N GLY A 358 -16.91 -11.84 1.60
CA GLY A 358 -18.36 -11.73 1.91
C GLY A 358 -18.93 -10.32 1.71
N ASP A 359 -18.06 -9.31 1.70
CA ASP A 359 -18.41 -7.91 1.42
C ASP A 359 -17.26 -7.23 0.68
N TRP A 360 -17.29 -7.29 -0.64
CA TRP A 360 -16.24 -6.71 -1.49
C TRP A 360 -16.13 -5.18 -1.40
N ASN A 361 -17.12 -4.49 -0.80
CA ASN A 361 -17.04 -3.07 -0.52
C ASN A 361 -16.28 -2.76 0.78
N HIS A 362 -16.09 -3.75 1.65
CA HIS A 362 -15.14 -3.62 2.75
C HIS A 362 -13.72 -3.62 2.18
N THR A 363 -12.98 -2.55 2.46
CA THR A 363 -11.63 -2.35 1.90
C THR A 363 -10.61 -2.12 2.99
N GLY A 364 -9.50 -2.84 2.91
CA GLY A 364 -8.26 -2.52 3.60
C GLY A 364 -7.50 -1.40 2.89
N THR A 365 -6.56 -0.78 3.59
CA THR A 365 -5.70 0.28 3.06
C THR A 365 -4.25 -0.04 3.37
N VAL A 366 -3.38 0.16 2.37
CA VAL A 366 -1.92 0.07 2.52
C VAL A 366 -1.30 1.38 2.10
N ASP A 367 -0.54 1.99 3.01
CA ASP A 367 0.27 3.17 2.68
C ASP A 367 1.46 2.78 1.81
N VAL A 368 1.83 3.65 0.88
CA VAL A 368 3.13 3.55 0.21
C VAL A 368 4.21 3.91 1.22
N PRO A 369 5.15 3.00 1.52
CA PRO A 369 6.10 3.21 2.61
C PRO A 369 7.08 4.34 2.35
N ASP A 370 7.43 4.58 1.07
CA ASP A 370 8.46 5.55 0.67
C ASP A 370 7.83 6.66 -0.19
N PRO A 371 7.56 7.85 0.39
CA PRO A 371 7.04 8.99 -0.36
C PRO A 371 8.08 9.56 -1.33
N VAL A 372 7.63 10.26 -2.37
CA VAL A 372 8.49 11.08 -3.21
C VAL A 372 8.55 12.49 -2.64
N THR A 373 9.76 13.01 -2.45
CA THR A 373 10.00 14.37 -1.97
C THR A 373 10.81 15.16 -2.97
N VAL A 374 10.28 16.31 -3.40
CA VAL A 374 11.02 17.22 -4.27
C VAL A 374 11.38 18.51 -3.54
N TYR A 375 12.53 19.05 -3.86
CA TYR A 375 13.06 20.25 -3.24
C TYR A 375 13.28 21.32 -4.29
N THR A 376 12.98 22.58 -3.95
CA THR A 376 13.38 23.73 -4.74
C THR A 376 14.34 24.61 -3.96
N GLY A 377 15.22 25.28 -4.67
CA GLY A 377 16.22 26.16 -4.10
C GLY A 377 15.81 27.63 -4.15
N GLY A 378 16.77 28.47 -3.97
CA GLY A 378 16.59 29.90 -4.05
C GLY A 378 17.90 30.65 -3.80
N LEU A 379 17.77 31.95 -3.80
CA LEU A 379 18.89 32.87 -3.73
C LEU A 379 18.50 34.10 -2.87
N THR A 380 19.40 34.52 -1.99
CA THR A 380 19.34 35.79 -1.29
C THR A 380 20.39 36.72 -1.85
N VAL A 381 20.03 37.84 -2.44
CA VAL A 381 20.96 38.92 -2.79
C VAL A 381 21.01 39.94 -1.70
N LYS A 382 22.21 40.24 -1.19
CA LYS A 382 22.47 41.34 -0.22
C LYS A 382 23.19 42.48 -0.92
N LYS A 383 22.56 43.62 -1.01
CA LYS A 383 23.09 44.83 -1.61
C LYS A 383 23.50 45.81 -0.52
N THR A 384 24.78 46.22 -0.51
CA THR A 384 25.34 47.16 0.49
C THR A 384 26.23 48.20 -0.16
N ASP A 385 26.46 49.32 0.53
CA ASP A 385 27.55 50.21 0.24
C ASP A 385 28.89 49.64 0.76
N LYS A 386 30.00 50.39 0.59
CA LYS A 386 31.34 50.00 1.05
C LYS A 386 31.47 49.88 2.56
N ALA A 387 30.62 50.58 3.32
CA ALA A 387 30.58 50.52 4.77
C ALA A 387 29.70 49.35 5.29
N GLY A 388 29.11 48.56 4.41
CA GLY A 388 28.21 47.46 4.76
C GLY A 388 26.77 47.90 5.05
N LYS A 389 26.41 49.16 4.78
CA LYS A 389 25.06 49.65 4.98
C LYS A 389 24.13 49.11 3.85
N PRO A 390 22.96 48.56 4.21
CA PRO A 390 21.97 48.08 3.21
C PRO A 390 21.55 49.21 2.24
N LEU A 391 21.35 48.85 0.97
CA LEU A 391 20.93 49.78 -0.07
C LEU A 391 19.64 49.27 -0.71
N ASP A 392 18.58 50.09 -0.60
CA ASP A 392 17.29 49.86 -1.24
C ASP A 392 17.24 50.42 -2.65
N GLY A 393 16.30 49.91 -3.49
CA GLY A 393 16.10 50.41 -4.82
C GLY A 393 17.16 49.97 -5.83
N ALA A 394 17.95 48.95 -5.51
CA ALA A 394 18.78 48.30 -6.53
C ALA A 394 17.91 47.29 -7.33
N HIS A 395 18.03 47.33 -8.65
CA HIS A 395 17.29 46.45 -9.53
C HIS A 395 18.16 45.35 -10.13
N PHE A 396 17.60 44.17 -10.28
CA PHE A 396 18.31 42.99 -10.76
C PHE A 396 17.47 42.23 -11.79
N GLN A 397 18.17 41.60 -12.73
CA GLN A 397 17.63 40.58 -13.61
C GLN A 397 18.36 39.26 -13.37
N VAL A 398 17.64 38.15 -13.52
CA VAL A 398 18.16 36.78 -13.40
C VAL A 398 17.98 36.07 -14.72
N THR A 399 19.06 35.43 -15.22
CA THR A 399 19.05 34.61 -16.44
C THR A 399 19.63 33.23 -16.19
N ARG A 400 19.36 32.28 -17.08
CA ARG A 400 19.99 30.94 -17.03
C ARG A 400 21.40 30.93 -17.58
N ASP A 401 21.69 31.76 -18.58
CA ASP A 401 22.94 31.79 -19.30
C ASP A 401 23.74 33.08 -19.03
N ARG A 402 25.03 33.03 -19.34
CA ARG A 402 25.92 34.20 -19.27
C ARG A 402 25.82 35.11 -20.50
N ASP A 403 25.06 34.71 -21.49
CA ASP A 403 24.87 35.49 -22.70
C ASP A 403 24.12 36.79 -22.36
N ASP A 404 24.65 37.91 -22.74
CA ASP A 404 24.01 39.24 -22.57
C ASP A 404 22.67 39.35 -23.31
N ASN A 405 22.41 38.46 -24.28
CA ASN A 405 21.15 38.33 -25.01
C ASN A 405 20.18 37.32 -24.40
N ALA A 406 20.59 36.64 -23.31
CA ALA A 406 19.68 35.70 -22.62
C ALA A 406 18.45 36.45 -22.06
N GLN A 407 17.26 35.89 -22.36
CA GLN A 407 16.03 36.47 -21.83
C GLN A 407 15.99 36.35 -20.31
N PRO A 408 15.63 37.43 -19.59
CA PRO A 408 15.41 37.36 -18.14
C PRO A 408 14.32 36.34 -17.77
N LEU A 409 14.54 35.66 -16.67
CA LEU A 409 13.53 34.81 -16.06
C LEU A 409 12.39 35.68 -15.52
N THR A 410 11.19 35.13 -15.49
CA THR A 410 9.98 35.78 -14.98
C THR A 410 9.66 35.33 -13.56
N PHE A 411 9.06 36.22 -12.78
CA PHE A 411 8.76 36.03 -11.38
C PHE A 411 7.40 36.55 -11.01
N THR A 412 6.83 36.02 -9.93
CA THR A 412 5.69 36.58 -9.21
C THR A 412 6.17 37.15 -7.88
N LYS A 413 5.81 38.41 -7.58
CA LYS A 413 6.13 39.08 -6.30
C LYS A 413 5.17 38.59 -5.22
N THR A 414 5.70 38.19 -4.09
CA THR A 414 4.98 37.74 -2.90
C THR A 414 5.33 38.60 -1.69
N ALA A 415 4.72 38.34 -0.53
CA ALA A 415 5.09 39.01 0.73
C ALA A 415 6.54 38.70 1.16
N ASP A 416 7.04 37.50 0.81
CA ASP A 416 8.36 36.99 1.23
C ASP A 416 9.47 37.25 0.19
N GLY A 417 9.17 37.95 -0.91
CA GLY A 417 10.11 38.21 -1.99
C GLY A 417 9.57 37.84 -3.38
N TYR A 418 10.42 37.27 -4.22
CA TYR A 418 10.10 36.90 -5.58
C TYR A 418 10.17 35.38 -5.74
N VAL A 419 9.13 34.81 -6.32
CA VAL A 419 9.05 33.40 -6.65
C VAL A 419 9.23 33.23 -8.15
N PHE A 420 10.16 32.38 -8.59
CA PHE A 420 10.29 32.02 -9.99
C PHE A 420 8.96 31.46 -10.52
N ASP A 421 8.47 32.06 -11.58
CA ASP A 421 7.18 31.70 -12.17
C ASP A 421 7.30 31.83 -13.68
N PRO A 422 7.30 30.71 -14.42
CA PRO A 422 7.31 30.76 -15.89
C PRO A 422 6.11 31.50 -16.50
N ALA A 423 4.99 31.62 -15.77
CA ALA A 423 3.80 32.39 -16.17
C ALA A 423 3.80 33.81 -15.59
N GLY A 424 4.78 34.16 -14.75
CA GLY A 424 4.93 35.46 -14.14
C GLY A 424 5.29 36.54 -15.16
N THR A 425 5.11 37.79 -14.77
CA THR A 425 5.35 38.95 -15.65
C THR A 425 6.50 39.85 -15.19
N THR A 426 6.99 39.69 -13.96
CA THR A 426 8.04 40.51 -13.38
C THR A 426 9.41 39.96 -13.76
N THR A 427 10.21 40.79 -14.44
CA THR A 427 11.61 40.45 -14.81
C THR A 427 12.62 41.36 -14.12
N ASP A 428 12.16 42.47 -13.56
CA ASP A 428 12.93 43.49 -12.85
C ASP A 428 12.67 43.37 -11.36
N LEU A 429 13.70 42.95 -10.60
CA LEU A 429 13.58 42.58 -9.20
C LEU A 429 14.28 43.61 -8.33
N GLU A 430 13.58 44.20 -7.37
CA GLU A 430 14.03 45.31 -6.54
C GLU A 430 14.38 44.87 -5.10
N THR A 431 15.47 45.39 -4.56
CA THR A 431 15.83 45.17 -3.14
C THR A 431 14.93 45.95 -2.19
N THR A 432 14.63 45.31 -1.07
CA THR A 432 13.94 45.90 0.08
C THR A 432 14.82 45.67 1.32
N ASN A 433 15.12 46.72 2.08
CA ASN A 433 16.08 46.68 3.19
C ASN A 433 17.44 46.07 2.77
N GLY A 434 17.90 46.40 1.56
CA GLY A 434 19.13 45.90 1.00
C GLY A 434 19.11 44.42 0.67
N THR A 435 17.95 43.76 0.66
CA THR A 435 17.83 42.33 0.44
C THR A 435 16.84 42.06 -0.70
N LEU A 436 17.17 41.06 -1.53
CA LEU A 436 16.29 40.48 -2.54
C LEU A 436 16.24 38.98 -2.31
N GLU A 437 15.06 38.47 -1.94
CA GLU A 437 14.81 37.04 -1.78
C GLU A 437 14.19 36.46 -3.04
N ILE A 438 14.76 35.35 -3.52
CA ILE A 438 14.28 34.60 -4.70
C ILE A 438 14.11 33.13 -4.33
N THR A 439 12.97 32.58 -4.67
CA THR A 439 12.63 31.16 -4.45
C THR A 439 12.27 30.46 -5.77
N GLY A 440 12.37 29.15 -5.83
CA GLY A 440 11.88 28.33 -6.94
C GLY A 440 12.91 28.00 -8.01
N LEU A 441 14.19 28.25 -7.77
CA LEU A 441 15.26 28.05 -8.74
C LEU A 441 16.31 27.06 -8.23
N VAL A 442 16.74 26.15 -9.08
CA VAL A 442 17.91 25.29 -8.90
C VAL A 442 18.81 25.35 -10.14
N GLY A 443 20.08 24.96 -9.98
CA GLY A 443 21.07 24.95 -11.03
C GLY A 443 21.72 26.30 -11.27
N ARG A 444 22.31 26.47 -12.43
CA ARG A 444 23.11 27.65 -12.75
C ARG A 444 22.22 28.85 -13.10
N VAL A 445 22.48 30.00 -12.45
CA VAL A 445 21.83 31.27 -12.74
C VAL A 445 22.86 32.40 -12.77
N THR A 446 22.57 33.43 -13.53
CA THR A 446 23.33 34.68 -13.56
C THR A 446 22.44 35.82 -13.09
N VAL A 447 22.89 36.53 -12.07
CA VAL A 447 22.25 37.71 -11.48
C VAL A 447 22.99 38.94 -11.96
N LYS A 448 22.30 39.84 -12.64
CA LYS A 448 22.85 41.09 -13.19
C LYS A 448 22.15 42.28 -12.54
N GLU A 449 22.91 43.18 -11.92
CA GLU A 449 22.36 44.46 -11.49
C GLU A 449 22.07 45.33 -12.72
N THR A 450 20.89 45.93 -12.80
CA THR A 450 20.42 46.76 -13.93
C THR A 450 20.31 48.22 -13.53
N VAL A 451 20.01 48.50 -12.26
CA VAL A 451 19.89 49.83 -11.70
C VAL A 451 20.60 49.90 -10.33
N SER A 452 21.49 50.85 -10.18
CA SER A 452 22.07 51.16 -8.86
C SER A 452 21.25 52.21 -8.11
N PRO A 453 21.03 52.06 -6.80
CA PRO A 453 20.36 53.08 -5.96
C PRO A 453 21.18 54.34 -5.81
N LEU A 454 22.48 54.31 -6.09
CA LEU A 454 23.35 55.48 -6.01
C LEU A 454 23.48 56.11 -7.40
N THR A 455 23.06 57.34 -7.55
CA THR A 455 23.02 58.09 -8.82
C THR A 455 24.39 58.66 -9.27
N SER A 456 25.48 58.26 -8.63
CA SER A 456 26.83 58.78 -8.96
C SER A 456 27.33 58.26 -10.29
N LEU A 457 27.94 59.13 -11.12
CA LEU A 457 28.61 58.74 -12.35
C LEU A 457 29.79 57.79 -12.06
N GLY A 458 29.89 56.73 -12.84
CA GLY A 458 31.01 55.78 -12.76
C GLY A 458 30.76 54.56 -11.86
N ILE A 459 29.50 54.22 -11.54
CA ILE A 459 29.16 52.98 -10.82
C ILE A 459 29.25 51.80 -11.81
N LEU A 460 29.84 50.71 -11.31
CA LEU A 460 29.85 49.41 -12.00
C LEU A 460 28.64 48.60 -11.58
N LEU A 461 27.88 48.17 -12.56
CA LEU A 461 26.75 47.23 -12.36
C LEU A 461 27.25 45.80 -12.38
N PRO A 462 27.39 45.11 -11.24
CA PRO A 462 27.98 43.79 -11.19
C PRO A 462 27.09 42.72 -11.78
N THR A 463 27.77 41.68 -12.28
CA THR A 463 27.12 40.43 -12.72
C THR A 463 27.74 39.27 -11.98
N THR A 464 26.92 38.41 -11.37
CA THR A 464 27.38 37.27 -10.59
C THR A 464 26.70 36.00 -11.07
N THR A 465 27.46 34.93 -11.27
CA THR A 465 26.93 33.62 -11.62
C THR A 465 27.03 32.67 -10.43
N LEU A 466 25.95 31.99 -10.14
CA LEU A 466 25.81 31.09 -9.01
C LEU A 466 25.26 29.73 -9.49
N ASN A 467 25.58 28.68 -8.71
CA ASN A 467 24.98 27.37 -8.89
C ASN A 467 24.10 27.10 -7.67
N LEU A 468 22.80 27.21 -7.86
CA LEU A 468 21.80 27.07 -6.81
C LEU A 468 21.53 25.59 -6.53
N LYS A 469 21.51 25.24 -5.25
CA LYS A 469 21.15 23.90 -4.79
C LYS A 469 19.79 23.96 -4.08
N ALA A 470 19.08 22.86 -4.16
CA ALA A 470 17.85 22.66 -3.42
C ALA A 470 18.16 22.07 -2.03
N ASP A 471 19.03 22.76 -1.27
CA ASP A 471 19.37 22.39 0.10
C ASP A 471 18.81 23.39 1.10
N GLN A 472 18.93 23.07 2.39
CA GLN A 472 18.33 23.87 3.46
C GLN A 472 18.98 25.26 3.63
N THR A 473 20.15 25.49 3.06
CA THR A 473 20.89 26.75 3.25
C THR A 473 20.61 27.77 2.16
N GLY A 474 20.28 27.33 0.95
CA GLY A 474 20.18 28.17 -0.25
C GLY A 474 21.49 28.90 -0.55
N ALA A 475 21.55 29.58 -1.69
CA ALA A 475 22.70 30.40 -2.07
C ALA A 475 22.52 31.84 -1.59
N THR A 476 23.61 32.50 -1.15
CA THR A 476 23.64 33.93 -0.85
C THR A 476 24.66 34.59 -1.75
N ALA A 477 24.26 35.66 -2.44
CA ALA A 477 25.16 36.54 -3.17
C ALA A 477 25.26 37.88 -2.45
N SER A 478 26.47 38.30 -2.14
CA SER A 478 26.73 39.63 -1.62
C SER A 478 27.24 40.54 -2.76
N ILE A 479 26.53 41.62 -3.01
CA ILE A 479 26.84 42.58 -4.06
C ILE A 479 27.12 43.94 -3.38
N VAL A 480 28.38 44.39 -3.46
CA VAL A 480 28.82 45.65 -2.89
C VAL A 480 28.89 46.70 -3.99
N GLU A 481 28.40 47.90 -3.72
CA GLU A 481 28.50 49.06 -4.60
C GLU A 481 29.95 49.43 -4.84
N LEU A 482 30.39 49.47 -6.10
CA LEU A 482 31.76 49.80 -6.50
C LEU A 482 31.74 50.99 -7.43
N HIS A 483 32.58 52.00 -7.15
CA HIS A 483 32.84 53.09 -8.07
C HIS A 483 33.90 52.70 -9.09
N ARG A 484 33.72 53.07 -10.33
CA ARG A 484 34.76 52.99 -11.37
C ARG A 484 35.92 53.87 -10.90
N ARG A 485 37.15 53.34 -10.83
CA ARG A 485 38.33 54.16 -10.75
C ARG A 485 38.44 54.88 -12.09
N THR A 486 38.15 56.19 -12.14
CA THR A 486 38.57 57.07 -13.24
C THR A 486 40.07 57.15 -13.14
N GLY A 487 40.80 56.42 -14.00
CA GLY A 487 42.23 56.56 -14.12
C GLY A 487 42.54 57.92 -14.70
N LEU A 488 42.95 58.86 -13.87
CA LEU A 488 43.64 60.01 -14.31
C LEU A 488 45.00 59.54 -14.84
N HIS A 489 45.12 59.40 -16.14
CA HIS A 489 46.42 59.36 -16.79
C HIS A 489 47.03 60.76 -16.72
N HIS A 490 47.83 61.03 -15.65
CA HIS A 490 48.82 62.08 -15.69
C HIS A 490 49.89 61.63 -16.68
N ARG A 491 49.83 62.19 -17.92
CA ARG A 491 50.99 62.23 -18.83
C ARG A 491 52.01 63.11 -18.12
N CYS A 492 53.06 62.54 -17.52
CA CYS A 492 54.32 63.25 -17.26
C CYS A 492 54.97 63.61 -18.58
N HIS A 493 54.85 64.85 -18.99
CA HIS A 493 55.78 65.43 -19.96
C HIS A 493 57.16 65.48 -19.32
N ARG A 494 58.08 64.62 -19.82
CA ARG A 494 59.49 64.81 -19.63
C ARG A 494 59.90 65.95 -20.54
N HIS A 495 60.24 67.13 -19.97
CA HIS A 495 61.07 68.11 -20.60
C HIS A 495 62.49 67.60 -20.58
N LEU A 496 63.00 67.28 -21.78
CA LEU A 496 64.46 67.20 -22.07
C LEU A 496 64.89 68.59 -22.43
N TYR A 497 65.90 69.16 -21.74
CA TYR A 497 66.81 70.26 -22.15
C TYR A 497 68.23 69.80 -21.98
N PRO A 498 69.12 70.47 -22.69
CA PRO A 498 69.80 70.01 -23.85
C PRO A 498 71.13 69.32 -23.55
#